data_9493aad960ab25a143519e4616104efc
#
_entry.id   9493aad960ab25a143519e4616104efc
#
_cell.length_a   1.000
_cell.length_b   1.000
_cell.length_c   1.000
_cell.angle_alpha   90.00
_cell.angle_beta   90.00
_cell.angle_gamma   90.00
#
_symmetry.space_group_name_H-M   'P 1'
#
loop_
_entity.id
_entity.type
_entity.pdbx_description
1 polymer ?
#
loop_
_entity_poly.entity_id
_entity_poly.type
_entity_poly.pdbx_seq_one_letter_code
_entity_poly.pdbx_strand_id
1 'polypeptide(L)'
;LYDRDLLRAGSDIRGPALVFEAHSASFIDLNWEAEVDGAGTLVLRNALAFNGEGSMRPEAVRLELFTNSLRSIARDMGTVLQRTALSTNVKERLDFSCALLDTQGRLVVNAPHIPVHLGALGLCVRAVAARLDMKPGDTVITNHPGYGGSHLPDVTLVTPVFSEGDALLG
;
A
#
# COMPACT_ATOMS: atom_id res chain seq x y z
N LEU A 1 12.46 15.57 -24.89
CA LEU A 1 11.63 16.57 -24.26
C LEU A 1 10.43 16.83 -25.16
N TYR A 2 9.20 16.72 -24.64
CA TYR A 2 7.96 16.85 -25.41
C TYR A 2 7.04 17.87 -24.74
N ASP A 3 6.40 18.69 -25.56
CA ASP A 3 5.36 19.60 -25.12
C ASP A 3 4.01 18.87 -25.21
N ARG A 4 3.30 18.79 -24.07
CA ARG A 4 2.02 18.09 -23.96
C ARG A 4 0.96 18.62 -24.93
N ASP A 5 0.95 19.93 -25.16
CA ASP A 5 -0.04 20.59 -26.01
C ASP A 5 0.15 20.27 -27.51
N LEU A 6 1.34 19.82 -27.89
CA LEU A 6 1.65 19.37 -29.24
C LEU A 6 1.38 17.88 -29.49
N LEU A 7 1.14 17.10 -28.42
CA LEU A 7 0.85 15.66 -28.52
C LEU A 7 -0.63 15.45 -28.89
N ARG A 8 -0.86 14.58 -29.86
CA ARG A 8 -2.20 14.23 -30.36
C ARG A 8 -2.50 12.78 -30.07
N ALA A 9 -3.78 12.40 -30.15
CA ALA A 9 -4.21 11.00 -30.08
C ALA A 9 -3.39 10.14 -31.06
N GLY A 10 -2.82 9.03 -30.59
CA GLY A 10 -1.91 8.18 -31.33
C GLY A 10 -0.43 8.62 -31.29
N SER A 11 -0.08 9.70 -30.57
CA SER A 11 1.32 10.03 -30.30
C SER A 11 1.94 8.99 -29.39
N ASP A 12 3.09 8.43 -29.79
CA ASP A 12 3.86 7.43 -29.06
C ASP A 12 5.21 8.01 -28.64
N ILE A 13 5.58 7.85 -27.38
CA ILE A 13 6.81 8.37 -26.78
C ILE A 13 7.51 7.26 -26.03
N ARG A 14 8.78 7.03 -26.35
CA ARG A 14 9.61 6.08 -25.63
C ARG A 14 10.50 6.78 -24.59
N GLY A 15 10.59 6.19 -23.41
CA GLY A 15 11.51 6.65 -22.38
C GLY A 15 12.99 6.32 -22.66
N PRO A 16 13.92 7.07 -22.07
CA PRO A 16 13.67 8.12 -21.10
C PRO A 16 13.21 9.42 -21.76
N ALA A 17 12.11 9.99 -21.30
CA ALA A 17 11.55 11.22 -21.84
C ALA A 17 10.88 12.08 -20.76
N LEU A 18 10.77 13.37 -21.02
CA LEU A 18 10.02 14.30 -20.20
C LEU A 18 8.93 14.96 -21.07
N VAL A 19 7.69 14.84 -20.62
CA VAL A 19 6.54 15.54 -21.17
C VAL A 19 6.18 16.67 -20.22
N PHE A 20 6.20 17.90 -20.68
CA PHE A 20 5.87 19.08 -19.87
C PHE A 20 4.59 19.74 -20.36
N GLU A 21 3.89 20.37 -19.46
CA GLU A 21 2.71 21.18 -19.66
C GLU A 21 2.74 22.39 -18.72
N ALA A 22 1.79 23.31 -18.83
CA ALA A 22 1.83 24.61 -18.14
C ALA A 22 2.03 24.51 -16.60
N HIS A 23 1.59 23.42 -15.97
CA HIS A 23 1.56 23.29 -14.49
C HIS A 23 2.10 21.97 -13.98
N SER A 24 2.55 21.09 -14.86
CA SER A 24 3.09 19.77 -14.47
C SER A 24 4.12 19.25 -15.46
N ALA A 25 4.83 18.20 -15.04
CA ALA A 25 5.71 17.46 -15.93
C ALA A 25 5.60 15.96 -15.60
N SER A 26 5.52 15.13 -16.64
CA SER A 26 5.51 13.68 -16.55
C SER A 26 6.85 13.14 -17.05
N PHE A 27 7.53 12.37 -16.19
CA PHE A 27 8.75 11.68 -16.57
C PHE A 27 8.42 10.25 -16.99
N ILE A 28 8.83 9.90 -18.20
CA ILE A 28 8.73 8.55 -18.77
C ILE A 28 10.11 7.92 -18.61
N ASP A 29 10.22 6.93 -17.75
CA ASP A 29 11.48 6.27 -17.39
C ASP A 29 11.98 5.33 -18.51
N LEU A 30 13.23 4.88 -18.39
CA LEU A 30 13.79 3.86 -19.28
C LEU A 30 12.90 2.62 -19.31
N ASN A 31 12.65 2.05 -20.49
CA ASN A 31 11.74 0.93 -20.73
C ASN A 31 10.24 1.20 -20.44
N TRP A 32 9.85 2.46 -20.35
CA TRP A 32 8.46 2.86 -20.39
C TRP A 32 8.13 3.48 -21.75
N GLU A 33 6.90 3.25 -22.17
CA GLU A 33 6.31 3.88 -23.36
C GLU A 33 5.05 4.63 -22.91
N ALA A 34 4.80 5.75 -23.54
CA ALA A 34 3.59 6.53 -23.31
C ALA A 34 2.86 6.75 -24.63
N GLU A 35 1.57 6.52 -24.63
CA GLU A 35 0.67 6.74 -25.77
C GLU A 35 -0.41 7.73 -25.37
N VAL A 36 -0.75 8.65 -26.28
CA VAL A 36 -1.93 9.49 -26.10
C VAL A 36 -3.14 8.78 -26.70
N ASP A 37 -4.10 8.43 -25.86
CA ASP A 37 -5.33 7.75 -26.29
C ASP A 37 -6.31 8.67 -27.03
N GLY A 38 -7.42 8.09 -27.53
CA GLY A 38 -8.45 8.83 -28.26
C GLY A 38 -9.19 9.89 -27.43
N ALA A 39 -9.11 9.83 -26.10
CA ALA A 39 -9.65 10.81 -25.17
C ALA A 39 -8.63 11.91 -24.80
N GLY A 40 -7.41 11.82 -25.33
CA GLY A 40 -6.32 12.75 -25.02
C GLY A 40 -5.60 12.42 -23.72
N THR A 41 -5.77 11.23 -23.12
CA THR A 41 -5.07 10.79 -21.91
C THR A 41 -3.69 10.26 -22.26
N LEU A 42 -2.66 10.62 -21.47
CA LEU A 42 -1.33 10.04 -21.58
C LEU A 42 -1.30 8.72 -20.80
N VAL A 43 -1.29 7.60 -21.51
CA VAL A 43 -1.26 6.25 -20.95
C VAL A 43 0.18 5.75 -20.94
N LEU A 44 0.74 5.48 -19.76
CA LEU A 44 2.09 4.95 -19.61
C LEU A 44 2.06 3.43 -19.45
N ARG A 45 2.88 2.74 -20.22
CA ARG A 45 3.05 1.28 -20.16
C ARG A 45 4.51 0.93 -19.94
N ASN A 46 4.77 -0.04 -19.09
CA ASN A 46 6.12 -0.57 -18.93
C ASN A 46 6.37 -1.63 -20.03
N ALA A 47 7.25 -1.34 -20.96
CA ALA A 47 7.57 -2.23 -22.08
C ALA A 47 8.13 -3.62 -21.65
N LEU A 48 8.70 -3.71 -20.44
CA LEU A 48 9.21 -4.97 -19.88
C LEU A 48 8.15 -5.78 -19.13
N ALA A 49 7.05 -5.16 -18.70
CA ALA A 49 6.00 -5.85 -17.96
C ALA A 49 5.23 -6.86 -18.80
N PHE A 50 5.28 -6.73 -20.13
CA PHE A 50 4.54 -7.62 -21.06
C PHE A 50 5.26 -8.92 -21.40
N ASN A 51 6.58 -9.04 -21.19
CA ASN A 51 7.36 -10.19 -21.67
C ASN A 51 7.69 -11.24 -20.60
N GLY A 52 7.11 -11.16 -19.39
CA GLY A 52 7.32 -12.19 -18.36
C GLY A 52 8.77 -12.38 -17.89
N GLU A 53 9.73 -11.71 -18.53
CA GLU A 53 11.13 -11.74 -18.16
C GLU A 53 11.42 -10.63 -17.16
N GLY A 54 11.90 -11.02 -16.00
CA GLY A 54 12.05 -10.21 -14.82
C GLY A 54 12.70 -8.86 -15.09
N SER A 55 12.06 -7.82 -14.59
CA SER A 55 12.60 -6.46 -14.50
C SER A 55 14.10 -6.46 -14.24
N MET A 56 14.90 -5.89 -15.15
CA MET A 56 16.36 -5.69 -14.97
C MET A 56 16.71 -4.71 -13.84
N ARG A 57 15.75 -4.31 -13.04
CA ARG A 57 16.02 -3.48 -11.85
C ARG A 57 16.77 -4.30 -10.81
N PRO A 58 17.85 -3.78 -10.22
CA PRO A 58 18.52 -4.44 -9.11
C PRO A 58 17.51 -4.85 -8.03
N GLU A 59 17.69 -6.01 -7.44
CA GLU A 59 16.78 -6.56 -6.42
C GLU A 59 16.54 -5.56 -5.28
N ALA A 60 17.58 -4.83 -4.88
CA ALA A 60 17.48 -3.77 -3.88
C ALA A 60 16.48 -2.67 -4.25
N VAL A 61 16.45 -2.24 -5.52
CA VAL A 61 15.52 -1.22 -6.00
C VAL A 61 14.09 -1.76 -6.02
N ARG A 62 13.90 -3.02 -6.44
CA ARG A 62 12.60 -3.68 -6.42
C ARG A 62 12.06 -3.80 -4.99
N LEU A 63 12.92 -4.23 -4.06
CA LEU A 63 12.57 -4.36 -2.65
C LEU A 63 12.19 -3.01 -2.05
N GLU A 64 12.94 -1.96 -2.36
CA GLU A 64 12.65 -0.60 -1.87
C GLU A 64 11.31 -0.08 -2.41
N LEU A 65 11.05 -0.22 -3.70
CA LEU A 65 9.77 0.18 -4.30
C LEU A 65 8.59 -0.57 -3.67
N PHE A 66 8.73 -1.88 -3.50
CA PHE A 66 7.70 -2.72 -2.88
C PHE A 66 7.45 -2.32 -1.43
N THR A 67 8.53 -2.14 -0.65
CA THR A 67 8.45 -1.70 0.74
C THR A 67 7.79 -0.32 0.86
N ASN A 68 8.13 0.62 -0.02
CA ASN A 68 7.52 1.95 -0.02
C ASN A 68 6.04 1.91 -0.40
N SER A 69 5.64 1.04 -1.32
CA SER A 69 4.23 0.82 -1.66
C SER A 69 3.44 0.30 -0.45
N LEU A 70 3.96 -0.71 0.26
CA LEU A 70 3.32 -1.24 1.47
C LEU A 70 3.26 -0.19 2.60
N ARG A 71 4.32 0.62 2.77
CA ARG A 71 4.30 1.73 3.73
C ARG A 71 3.25 2.78 3.39
N SER A 72 3.05 3.06 2.09
CA SER A 72 1.99 3.98 1.65
C SER A 72 0.61 3.45 2.05
N ILE A 73 0.34 2.16 1.83
CA ILE A 73 -0.92 1.53 2.25
C ILE A 73 -1.13 1.70 3.76
N ALA A 74 -0.14 1.39 4.58
CA ALA A 74 -0.27 1.53 6.04
C ALA A 74 -0.53 2.99 6.46
N ARG A 75 0.09 3.98 5.79
CA ARG A 75 -0.17 5.41 6.02
C ARG A 75 -1.59 5.82 5.62
N ASP A 76 -2.06 5.32 4.47
CA ASP A 76 -3.41 5.61 3.98
C ASP A 76 -4.47 5.03 4.93
N MET A 77 -4.26 3.82 5.47
CA MET A 77 -5.10 3.25 6.53
C MET A 77 -5.18 4.20 7.74
N GLY A 78 -4.03 4.68 8.22
CA GLY A 78 -3.96 5.64 9.32
C GLY A 78 -4.65 6.96 9.00
N THR A 79 -4.50 7.48 7.79
CA THR A 79 -5.15 8.71 7.34
C THR A 79 -6.67 8.56 7.32
N VAL A 80 -7.19 7.44 6.83
CA VAL A 80 -8.62 7.14 6.83
C VAL A 80 -9.14 7.06 8.26
N LEU A 81 -8.44 6.30 9.12
CA LEU A 81 -8.82 6.17 10.53
C LEU A 81 -8.86 7.54 11.23
N GLN A 82 -7.82 8.35 11.08
CA GLN A 82 -7.77 9.70 11.66
C GLN A 82 -8.94 10.58 11.21
N ARG A 83 -9.26 10.56 9.90
CA ARG A 83 -10.32 11.41 9.32
C ARG A 83 -11.72 10.97 9.73
N THR A 84 -11.95 9.68 9.93
CA THR A 84 -13.26 9.10 10.22
C THR A 84 -13.52 8.91 11.71
N ALA A 85 -12.49 8.87 12.54
CA ALA A 85 -12.63 8.68 13.98
C ALA A 85 -13.38 9.83 14.65
N LEU A 86 -14.16 9.51 15.68
CA LEU A 86 -14.81 10.49 16.56
C LEU A 86 -13.96 10.83 17.79
N SER A 87 -13.04 9.93 18.15
CA SER A 87 -12.14 10.09 19.30
C SER A 87 -11.12 11.20 19.07
N THR A 88 -11.04 12.15 20.00
CA THR A 88 -10.00 13.18 20.03
C THR A 88 -8.60 12.58 20.14
N ASN A 89 -8.44 11.48 20.87
CA ASN A 89 -7.15 10.80 20.99
C ASN A 89 -6.67 10.29 19.62
N VAL A 90 -7.56 9.68 18.84
CA VAL A 90 -7.22 9.20 17.48
C VAL A 90 -7.00 10.39 16.54
N LYS A 91 -7.88 11.38 16.52
CA LYS A 91 -7.83 12.49 15.55
C LYS A 91 -6.66 13.44 15.76
N GLU A 92 -6.40 13.83 17.01
CA GLU A 92 -5.48 14.92 17.32
C GLU A 92 -4.17 14.42 17.91
N ARG A 93 -4.21 13.35 18.71
CA ARG A 93 -3.02 12.78 19.35
C ARG A 93 -2.41 11.64 18.55
N LEU A 94 -3.08 11.17 17.48
CA LEU A 94 -2.68 10.02 16.67
C LEU A 94 -2.46 8.76 17.50
N ASP A 95 -3.26 8.59 18.55
CA ASP A 95 -3.18 7.46 19.49
C ASP A 95 -3.78 6.20 18.85
N PHE A 96 -3.08 5.70 17.85
CA PHE A 96 -3.38 4.47 17.13
C PHE A 96 -2.14 3.95 16.39
N SER A 97 -2.20 2.71 15.92
CA SER A 97 -1.17 2.11 15.08
C SER A 97 -1.82 1.36 13.94
N CYS A 98 -1.25 1.48 12.73
CA CYS A 98 -1.63 0.69 11.57
C CYS A 98 -0.42 -0.10 11.08
N ALA A 99 -0.63 -1.37 10.76
CA ALA A 99 0.44 -2.24 10.30
C ALA A 99 -0.06 -3.28 9.30
N LEU A 100 0.84 -3.73 8.43
CA LEU A 100 0.66 -4.91 7.60
C LEU A 100 1.57 -6.01 8.14
N LEU A 101 1.02 -7.19 8.27
CA LEU A 101 1.72 -8.37 8.75
C LEU A 101 1.69 -9.45 7.66
N ASP A 102 2.65 -10.36 7.69
CA ASP A 102 2.64 -11.51 6.79
C ASP A 102 1.68 -12.61 7.29
N THR A 103 1.54 -13.67 6.51
CA THR A 103 0.68 -14.82 6.83
C THR A 103 1.04 -15.55 8.12
N GLN A 104 2.21 -15.25 8.71
CA GLN A 104 2.69 -15.81 9.99
C GLN A 104 2.53 -14.79 11.13
N GLY A 105 1.89 -13.65 10.88
CA GLY A 105 1.70 -12.59 11.87
C GLY A 105 3.00 -11.88 12.25
N ARG A 106 3.98 -11.81 11.34
CA ARG A 106 5.20 -11.02 11.51
C ARG A 106 5.00 -9.65 10.87
N LEU A 107 5.51 -8.61 11.54
CA LEU A 107 5.41 -7.24 11.04
C LEU A 107 6.20 -7.06 9.74
N VAL A 108 5.53 -6.62 8.69
CA VAL A 108 6.13 -6.26 7.40
C VAL A 108 6.39 -4.76 7.35
N VAL A 109 5.35 -3.95 7.56
CA VAL A 109 5.44 -2.49 7.61
C VAL A 109 4.44 -1.94 8.61
N ASN A 110 4.72 -0.73 9.12
CA ASN A 110 3.81 0.04 9.96
C ASN A 110 3.77 1.50 9.51
N ALA A 111 2.67 2.18 9.84
CA ALA A 111 2.59 3.62 9.71
C ALA A 111 3.31 4.32 10.90
N PRO A 112 3.90 5.51 10.67
CA PRO A 112 4.68 6.23 11.68
C PRO A 112 3.76 7.01 12.66
N HIS A 113 2.90 6.26 13.37
CA HIS A 113 2.08 6.78 14.48
C HIS A 113 2.71 6.36 15.80
N ILE A 114 1.93 6.14 16.85
CA ILE A 114 2.48 5.73 18.14
C ILE A 114 3.02 4.29 18.06
N PRO A 115 4.30 4.03 18.34
CA PRO A 115 4.89 2.71 18.18
C PRO A 115 4.56 1.74 19.32
N VAL A 116 3.90 2.18 20.40
CA VAL A 116 3.68 1.38 21.62
C VAL A 116 2.93 0.07 21.36
N HIS A 117 2.00 0.06 20.40
CA HIS A 117 1.20 -1.11 20.07
C HIS A 117 1.90 -2.13 19.17
N LEU A 118 3.01 -1.75 18.52
CA LEU A 118 3.65 -2.58 17.48
C LEU A 118 4.15 -3.93 18.00
N GLY A 119 4.65 -3.97 19.24
CA GLY A 119 5.10 -5.21 19.87
C GLY A 119 3.95 -6.19 20.14
N ALA A 120 2.74 -5.69 20.36
CA ALA A 120 1.56 -6.49 20.68
C ALA A 120 0.82 -6.99 19.43
N LEU A 121 0.87 -6.22 18.30
CA LEU A 121 0.09 -6.52 17.09
C LEU A 121 0.34 -7.93 16.55
N GLY A 122 1.59 -8.35 16.41
CA GLY A 122 1.91 -9.68 15.91
C GLY A 122 1.46 -10.81 16.85
N LEU A 123 1.47 -10.57 18.16
CA LEU A 123 0.94 -11.53 19.15
C LEU A 123 -0.57 -11.63 19.03
N CYS A 124 -1.25 -10.48 18.90
CA CYS A 124 -2.70 -10.41 18.73
C CYS A 124 -3.14 -11.15 17.47
N VAL A 125 -2.53 -10.87 16.30
CA VAL A 125 -2.87 -11.52 15.05
C VAL A 125 -2.68 -13.02 15.12
N ARG A 126 -1.56 -13.52 15.66
CA ARG A 126 -1.33 -14.96 15.82
C ARG A 126 -2.34 -15.61 16.79
N ALA A 127 -2.69 -14.92 17.86
CA ALA A 127 -3.67 -15.44 18.83
C ALA A 127 -5.08 -15.50 18.23
N VAL A 128 -5.47 -14.56 17.39
CA VAL A 128 -6.74 -14.55 16.65
C VAL A 128 -6.75 -15.64 15.59
N ALA A 129 -5.73 -15.70 14.74
CA ALA A 129 -5.62 -16.67 13.65
C ALA A 129 -5.57 -18.14 14.15
N ALA A 130 -5.01 -18.37 15.34
CA ALA A 130 -5.01 -19.71 15.95
C ALA A 130 -6.40 -20.19 16.42
N ARG A 131 -7.39 -19.30 16.51
CA ARG A 131 -8.72 -19.60 17.05
C ARG A 131 -9.85 -19.44 16.05
N LEU A 132 -9.66 -18.60 15.07
CA LEU A 132 -10.69 -18.24 14.10
C LEU A 132 -10.20 -18.50 12.68
N ASP A 133 -10.98 -19.23 11.92
CA ASP A 133 -10.78 -19.43 10.49
C ASP A 133 -11.42 -18.23 9.75
N MET A 134 -10.61 -17.17 9.56
CA MET A 134 -11.07 -15.94 8.94
C MET A 134 -11.11 -16.08 7.40
N LYS A 135 -12.16 -15.57 6.79
CA LYS A 135 -12.42 -15.62 5.35
C LYS A 135 -12.33 -14.24 4.71
N PRO A 136 -12.27 -14.17 3.37
CA PRO A 136 -12.35 -12.89 2.67
C PRO A 136 -13.57 -12.07 3.13
N GLY A 137 -13.31 -10.81 3.53
CA GLY A 137 -14.34 -9.88 4.03
C GLY A 137 -14.56 -9.92 5.54
N ASP A 138 -13.98 -10.87 6.27
CA ASP A 138 -14.07 -10.88 7.72
C ASP A 138 -13.19 -9.80 8.36
N THR A 139 -13.61 -9.28 9.49
CA THR A 139 -12.80 -8.45 10.38
C THR A 139 -13.09 -8.84 11.82
N VAL A 140 -12.05 -9.21 12.55
CA VAL A 140 -12.14 -9.54 13.97
C VAL A 140 -11.79 -8.30 14.78
N ILE A 141 -12.61 -8.02 15.79
CA ILE A 141 -12.37 -6.95 16.76
C ILE A 141 -12.08 -7.56 18.14
N THR A 142 -11.03 -7.09 18.78
CA THR A 142 -10.67 -7.55 20.13
C THR A 142 -9.97 -6.44 20.93
N ASN A 143 -10.19 -6.44 22.23
CA ASN A 143 -9.42 -5.65 23.19
C ASN A 143 -8.95 -6.51 24.39
N HIS A 144 -8.98 -7.82 24.23
CA HIS A 144 -8.69 -8.74 25.32
C HIS A 144 -7.17 -8.93 25.51
N PRO A 145 -6.59 -8.60 26.67
CA PRO A 145 -5.14 -8.69 26.90
C PRO A 145 -4.58 -10.10 26.70
N GLY A 146 -5.35 -11.14 26.97
CA GLY A 146 -4.97 -12.54 26.74
C GLY A 146 -4.78 -12.91 25.25
N TYR A 147 -5.15 -12.05 24.36
CA TYR A 147 -4.94 -12.19 22.90
C TYR A 147 -3.92 -11.18 22.35
N GLY A 148 -3.04 -10.67 23.20
CA GLY A 148 -1.96 -9.79 22.79
C GLY A 148 -2.31 -8.31 22.78
N GLY A 149 -3.47 -7.91 23.30
CA GLY A 149 -3.81 -6.50 23.51
C GLY A 149 -2.89 -5.86 24.56
N SER A 150 -2.54 -4.58 24.38
CA SER A 150 -1.71 -3.86 25.35
C SER A 150 -2.48 -3.59 26.64
N HIS A 151 -3.70 -3.10 26.52
CA HIS A 151 -4.64 -2.89 27.64
C HIS A 151 -6.08 -2.81 27.14
N LEU A 152 -7.06 -2.91 28.03
CA LEU A 152 -8.49 -2.96 27.68
C LEU A 152 -9.01 -1.77 26.84
N PRO A 153 -8.51 -0.53 26.97
CA PRO A 153 -8.91 0.57 26.10
C PRO A 153 -8.43 0.43 24.64
N ASP A 154 -7.39 -0.36 24.37
CA ASP A 154 -6.87 -0.56 23.03
C ASP A 154 -7.75 -1.58 22.28
N VAL A 155 -8.47 -1.07 21.30
CA VAL A 155 -9.27 -1.91 20.40
C VAL A 155 -8.47 -2.23 19.15
N THR A 156 -8.25 -3.52 18.91
CA THR A 156 -7.52 -4.01 17.74
C THR A 156 -8.49 -4.59 16.72
N LEU A 157 -8.36 -4.17 15.47
CA LEU A 157 -9.05 -4.77 14.32
C LEU A 157 -8.03 -5.61 13.54
N VAL A 158 -8.39 -6.86 13.25
CA VAL A 158 -7.59 -7.78 12.43
C VAL A 158 -8.41 -8.17 11.21
N THR A 159 -7.90 -7.85 10.03
CA THR A 159 -8.56 -8.13 8.76
C THR A 159 -7.61 -8.92 7.87
N PRO A 160 -7.94 -10.15 7.46
CA PRO A 160 -7.11 -10.91 6.54
C PRO A 160 -7.21 -10.35 5.12
N VAL A 161 -6.10 -10.35 4.42
CA VAL A 161 -6.03 -9.91 3.02
C VAL A 161 -5.79 -11.13 2.14
N PHE A 162 -6.67 -11.33 1.17
CA PHE A 162 -6.60 -12.42 0.20
C PHE A 162 -6.33 -11.90 -1.21
N SER A 163 -5.70 -12.73 -2.03
CA SER A 163 -5.58 -12.48 -3.48
C SER A 163 -6.90 -12.78 -4.18
N GLU A 164 -7.02 -12.40 -5.47
CA GLU A 164 -8.17 -12.76 -6.32
C GLU A 164 -8.38 -14.28 -6.44
N GLY A 165 -7.36 -15.09 -6.17
CA GLY A 165 -7.42 -16.56 -6.16
C GLY A 165 -7.56 -17.16 -4.76
N ASP A 166 -8.11 -16.42 -3.78
CA ASP A 166 -8.34 -16.83 -2.39
C ASP A 166 -7.09 -17.28 -1.62
N ALA A 167 -5.91 -16.93 -2.07
CA ALA A 167 -4.68 -17.18 -1.29
C ALA A 167 -4.49 -16.07 -0.24
N LEU A 168 -4.30 -16.43 1.02
CA LEU A 168 -3.99 -15.49 2.09
C LEU A 168 -2.64 -14.81 1.81
N LEU A 169 -2.62 -13.48 1.82
CA LEU A 169 -1.43 -12.65 1.62
C LEU A 169 -0.87 -12.09 2.93
N GLY A 170 -1.71 -11.83 3.89
CA GLY A 170 -1.32 -11.26 5.17
C GLY A 170 -2.51 -10.94 6.08
#